data_7c20a4f8d236e60734560eeea55bac3c
#
_entry.id   7c20a4f8d236e60734560eeea55bac3c
#
_cell.length_a   1.000
_cell.length_b   1.000
_cell.length_c   1.000
_cell.angle_alpha   90.00
_cell.angle_beta   90.00
_cell.angle_gamma   90.00
#
_symmetry.space_group_name_H-M   'P 1'
#
loop_
_entity.id
_entity.type
_entity.pdbx_description
1 polymer ?
#
loop_
_entity_poly.entity_id
_entity_poly.type
_entity_poly.pdbx_seq_one_letter_code
_entity_poly.pdbx_strand_id
1 'polypeptide(L)'
;MEFKALVSSEIDKKFISEVKTRKIEDLPEGKVLIKVNFSSLNYKDALSANGNKGVSRNYPHTPGIDAAGIVEFSEVDRFKKGDEVIVTGYDLGMNTSGGFSQFIRVPEEWVVLKPAEISLSESMALGTAGLTAGLCVRKLLNHGIKPEMGKVFVTGATGGVGIVAMMLLSKLGFEVTAITGKMDSKELLMEYGASEVASRQDFDQKLLSPLQKSIFVGGVDAVGGDVLSNLLCSTSQRAAIACCGMVNGTDLNTSIFPFILRGVTLCGVDSAETELSIKEEVWSNFSNDWKLNELENNIKEVGLSDLPKEIDTILKGQQIGRIRIKI
;
A
#
# COMPACT_ATOMS: atom_id res chain seq x y z
N MET A 1 29.49 -13.21 3.48
CA MET A 1 28.48 -13.83 4.37
C MET A 1 27.29 -14.28 3.52
N GLU A 2 26.77 -15.49 3.74
CA GLU A 2 25.63 -16.05 2.98
C GLU A 2 24.31 -15.80 3.71
N PHE A 3 23.22 -15.66 2.92
CA PHE A 3 21.87 -15.41 3.42
C PHE A 3 20.81 -15.98 2.46
N LYS A 4 19.57 -16.11 2.93
CA LYS A 4 18.43 -16.58 2.13
C LYS A 4 17.60 -15.43 1.57
N ALA A 5 17.14 -15.58 0.32
CA ALA A 5 16.24 -14.66 -0.35
C ALA A 5 15.31 -15.41 -1.31
N LEU A 6 14.10 -14.91 -1.51
CA LEU A 6 13.24 -15.32 -2.61
C LEU A 6 13.80 -14.73 -3.91
N VAL A 7 14.09 -15.57 -4.88
CA VAL A 7 14.64 -15.16 -6.17
C VAL A 7 13.69 -15.58 -7.28
N SER A 8 13.19 -14.61 -8.03
CA SER A 8 12.41 -14.82 -9.24
C SER A 8 13.35 -14.88 -10.43
N SER A 9 13.22 -15.92 -11.25
CA SER A 9 14.04 -16.17 -12.42
C SER A 9 13.17 -16.49 -13.62
N GLU A 10 13.57 -16.05 -14.82
CA GLU A 10 12.93 -16.42 -16.07
C GLU A 10 13.56 -17.74 -16.57
N ILE A 11 12.77 -18.81 -16.66
CA ILE A 11 13.15 -20.12 -17.16
C ILE A 11 12.12 -20.53 -18.21
N ASP A 12 12.56 -20.80 -19.44
CA ASP A 12 11.69 -21.18 -20.56
C ASP A 12 10.47 -20.26 -20.75
N LYS A 13 10.70 -18.93 -20.66
CA LYS A 13 9.66 -17.87 -20.75
C LYS A 13 8.62 -17.91 -19.61
N LYS A 14 8.87 -18.63 -18.54
CA LYS A 14 8.06 -18.63 -17.32
C LYS A 14 8.86 -18.06 -16.17
N PHE A 15 8.17 -17.37 -15.29
CA PHE A 15 8.78 -16.85 -14.07
C PHE A 15 8.55 -17.82 -12.92
N ILE A 16 9.63 -18.18 -12.24
CA ILE A 16 9.63 -19.09 -11.10
C ILE A 16 10.33 -18.39 -9.94
N SER A 17 9.69 -18.40 -8.77
CA SER A 17 10.21 -17.81 -7.54
C SER A 17 10.58 -18.92 -6.55
N GLU A 18 11.83 -18.93 -6.11
CA GLU A 18 12.39 -19.93 -5.20
C GLU A 18 13.28 -19.29 -4.15
N VAL A 19 13.33 -19.88 -2.96
CA VAL A 19 14.27 -19.44 -1.92
C VAL A 19 15.67 -19.95 -2.28
N LYS A 20 16.60 -19.01 -2.50
CA LYS A 20 18.01 -19.30 -2.86
C LYS A 20 18.98 -18.71 -1.84
N THR A 21 20.18 -19.27 -1.78
CA THR A 21 21.30 -18.67 -1.04
C THR A 21 21.95 -17.59 -1.90
N ARG A 22 22.15 -16.42 -1.31
CA ARG A 22 22.85 -15.28 -1.90
C ARG A 22 24.04 -14.88 -1.01
N LYS A 23 24.87 -13.97 -1.46
CA LYS A 23 25.99 -13.40 -0.69
C LYS A 23 25.81 -11.92 -0.49
N ILE A 24 26.31 -11.39 0.63
CA ILE A 24 26.27 -9.95 0.92
C ILE A 24 26.94 -9.13 -0.19
N GLU A 25 27.97 -9.68 -0.82
CA GLU A 25 28.73 -9.08 -1.91
C GLU A 25 27.90 -8.93 -3.20
N ASP A 26 26.79 -9.71 -3.33
CA ASP A 26 25.87 -9.66 -4.47
C ASP A 26 24.78 -8.57 -4.28
N LEU A 27 24.69 -7.95 -3.11
CA LEU A 27 23.74 -6.86 -2.88
C LEU A 27 24.17 -5.60 -3.64
N PRO A 28 23.18 -4.76 -4.09
CA PRO A 28 23.50 -3.54 -4.79
C PRO A 28 24.31 -2.55 -3.93
N GLU A 29 24.83 -1.50 -4.54
CA GLU A 29 25.44 -0.39 -3.83
C GLU A 29 24.44 0.31 -2.93
N GLY A 30 24.91 0.79 -1.77
CA GLY A 30 24.11 1.49 -0.78
C GLY A 30 24.87 1.64 0.52
N LYS A 31 24.56 2.68 1.28
CA LYS A 31 25.29 3.05 2.49
C LYS A 31 24.79 2.34 3.75
N VAL A 32 23.60 1.76 3.73
CA VAL A 32 22.99 1.12 4.90
C VAL A 32 22.69 -0.35 4.59
N LEU A 33 23.34 -1.26 5.32
CA LEU A 33 23.08 -2.69 5.30
C LEU A 33 22.10 -3.03 6.44
N ILE A 34 20.96 -3.60 6.10
CA ILE A 34 19.89 -3.91 7.04
C ILE A 34 19.68 -5.42 7.08
N LYS A 35 19.69 -5.99 8.30
CA LYS A 35 19.21 -7.33 8.56
C LYS A 35 17.68 -7.26 8.67
N VAL A 36 16.98 -7.82 7.71
CA VAL A 36 15.51 -7.80 7.64
C VAL A 36 14.93 -8.80 8.63
N ASN A 37 13.94 -8.37 9.39
CA ASN A 37 13.16 -9.21 10.31
C ASN A 37 11.77 -9.51 9.74
N PHE A 38 11.16 -8.50 9.11
CA PHE A 38 9.84 -8.60 8.50
C PHE A 38 9.79 -7.85 7.17
N SER A 39 8.93 -8.32 6.28
CA SER A 39 8.52 -7.67 5.04
C SER A 39 7.00 -7.75 4.90
N SER A 40 6.43 -7.21 3.83
CA SER A 40 5.00 -7.34 3.53
C SER A 40 4.76 -7.61 2.05
N LEU A 41 3.70 -8.36 1.72
CA LEU A 41 3.34 -8.64 0.33
C LEU A 41 2.40 -7.56 -0.20
N ASN A 42 2.77 -6.99 -1.34
CA ASN A 42 1.99 -6.03 -2.08
C ASN A 42 1.75 -6.52 -3.53
N TYR A 43 0.75 -5.97 -4.20
CA TYR A 43 0.43 -6.31 -5.59
C TYR A 43 1.62 -6.06 -6.54
N LYS A 44 2.40 -5.00 -6.29
CA LYS A 44 3.61 -4.66 -7.05
C LYS A 44 4.68 -5.75 -6.94
N ASP A 45 4.85 -6.37 -5.77
CA ASP A 45 5.78 -7.48 -5.56
C ASP A 45 5.39 -8.70 -6.39
N ALA A 46 4.10 -9.00 -6.44
CA ALA A 46 3.59 -10.10 -7.25
C ALA A 46 3.75 -9.85 -8.76
N LEU A 47 3.57 -8.62 -9.21
CA LEU A 47 3.88 -8.23 -10.59
C LEU A 47 5.36 -8.37 -10.90
N SER A 48 6.24 -7.93 -9.98
CA SER A 48 7.69 -8.11 -10.09
C SER A 48 8.05 -9.59 -10.18
N ALA A 49 7.56 -10.42 -9.25
CA ALA A 49 7.83 -11.85 -9.23
C ALA A 49 7.37 -12.58 -10.49
N ASN A 50 6.31 -12.08 -11.14
CA ASN A 50 5.72 -12.68 -12.35
C ASN A 50 6.20 -12.04 -13.67
N GLY A 51 7.29 -11.28 -13.65
CA GLY A 51 7.96 -10.81 -14.86
C GLY A 51 7.35 -9.58 -15.52
N ASN A 52 6.55 -8.79 -14.81
CA ASN A 52 6.01 -7.54 -15.34
C ASN A 52 7.14 -6.51 -15.56
N LYS A 53 7.45 -6.25 -16.84
CA LYS A 53 8.55 -5.34 -17.24
C LYS A 53 8.29 -3.86 -16.88
N GLY A 54 7.06 -3.50 -16.56
CA GLY A 54 6.72 -2.18 -16.01
C GLY A 54 7.13 -2.01 -14.53
N VAL A 55 7.44 -3.13 -13.85
CA VAL A 55 7.88 -3.15 -12.44
C VAL A 55 9.36 -3.52 -12.34
N SER A 56 9.76 -4.70 -12.86
CA SER A 56 11.15 -5.17 -12.80
C SER A 56 11.64 -5.58 -14.18
N ARG A 57 12.82 -5.09 -14.56
CA ARG A 57 13.35 -5.25 -15.92
C ARG A 57 14.38 -6.37 -16.03
N ASN A 58 15.15 -6.60 -14.97
CA ASN A 58 16.27 -7.52 -14.95
C ASN A 58 15.99 -8.72 -14.05
N TYR A 59 16.33 -9.92 -14.53
CA TYR A 59 16.23 -11.17 -13.78
C TYR A 59 17.53 -11.94 -13.91
N PRO A 60 17.92 -12.78 -12.89
CA PRO A 60 17.17 -13.08 -11.67
C PRO A 60 17.06 -11.88 -10.72
N HIS A 61 15.93 -11.77 -9.99
CA HIS A 61 15.61 -10.63 -9.14
C HIS A 61 14.99 -11.08 -7.80
N THR A 62 15.20 -10.30 -6.74
CA THR A 62 14.55 -10.50 -5.43
C THR A 62 13.49 -9.42 -5.24
N PRO A 63 12.19 -9.77 -5.27
CA PRO A 63 11.10 -8.80 -5.01
C PRO A 63 11.02 -8.36 -3.54
N GLY A 64 10.04 -7.52 -3.23
CA GLY A 64 9.74 -7.03 -1.89
C GLY A 64 10.01 -5.53 -1.75
N ILE A 65 8.98 -4.69 -1.93
CA ILE A 65 9.08 -3.22 -1.84
C ILE A 65 9.08 -2.70 -0.41
N ASP A 66 8.99 -3.60 0.58
CA ASP A 66 8.92 -3.31 2.00
C ASP A 66 9.96 -4.12 2.78
N ALA A 67 10.58 -3.49 3.77
CA ALA A 67 11.43 -4.15 4.75
C ALA A 67 11.39 -3.42 6.09
N ALA A 68 11.38 -4.17 7.19
CA ALA A 68 11.64 -3.68 8.53
C ALA A 68 12.70 -4.58 9.19
N GLY A 69 13.68 -3.95 9.80
CA GLY A 69 14.80 -4.71 10.35
C GLY A 69 15.76 -3.86 11.16
N ILE A 70 16.93 -4.41 11.36
CA ILE A 70 17.97 -3.83 12.22
C ILE A 70 19.18 -3.47 11.35
N VAL A 71 19.71 -2.27 11.52
CA VAL A 71 20.94 -1.84 10.86
C VAL A 71 22.11 -2.73 11.31
N GLU A 72 22.68 -3.46 10.37
CA GLU A 72 23.88 -4.27 10.60
C GLU A 72 25.17 -3.46 10.40
N PHE A 73 25.16 -2.57 9.39
CA PHE A 73 26.29 -1.68 9.09
C PHE A 73 25.77 -0.41 8.41
N SER A 74 26.40 0.72 8.69
CA SER A 74 26.12 2.02 8.06
C SER A 74 27.41 2.78 7.80
N GLU A 75 27.49 3.42 6.63
CA GLU A 75 28.56 4.37 6.27
C GLU A 75 28.22 5.81 6.64
N VAL A 76 27.02 6.06 7.19
CA VAL A 76 26.54 7.40 7.53
C VAL A 76 26.19 7.52 9.01
N ASP A 77 26.43 8.70 9.58
CA ASP A 77 26.25 8.97 11.00
C ASP A 77 24.80 8.94 11.47
N ARG A 78 23.84 9.10 10.53
CA ARG A 78 22.40 9.10 10.84
C ARG A 78 21.91 7.75 11.36
N PHE A 79 22.51 6.66 10.93
CA PHE A 79 22.13 5.30 11.31
C PHE A 79 23.31 4.58 11.96
N LYS A 80 23.03 3.87 13.05
CA LYS A 80 24.03 3.09 13.78
C LYS A 80 23.64 1.62 13.82
N LYS A 81 24.62 0.74 13.93
CA LYS A 81 24.39 -0.68 14.16
C LYS A 81 23.48 -0.88 15.37
N GLY A 82 22.40 -1.62 15.16
CA GLY A 82 21.38 -1.88 16.17
C GLY A 82 20.13 -1.01 16.05
N ASP A 83 20.14 0.05 15.25
CA ASP A 83 18.94 0.86 15.02
C ASP A 83 17.86 0.05 14.30
N GLU A 84 16.62 0.15 14.76
CA GLU A 84 15.45 -0.40 14.10
C GLU A 84 14.96 0.55 13.01
N VAL A 85 14.78 0.04 11.79
CA VAL A 85 14.49 0.85 10.62
C VAL A 85 13.40 0.23 9.73
N ILE A 86 12.77 1.10 8.94
CA ILE A 86 11.74 0.77 7.95
C ILE A 86 12.21 1.31 6.59
N VAL A 87 12.04 0.50 5.53
CA VAL A 87 12.22 0.91 4.14
C VAL A 87 10.96 0.54 3.37
N THR A 88 10.35 1.51 2.68
CA THR A 88 9.13 1.31 1.90
C THR A 88 9.19 2.07 0.57
N GLY A 89 8.90 1.38 -0.52
CA GLY A 89 8.85 1.98 -1.85
C GLY A 89 10.22 2.30 -2.44
N TYR A 90 10.33 3.43 -3.11
CA TYR A 90 11.44 3.78 -4.00
C TYR A 90 11.68 2.66 -5.03
N ASP A 91 12.93 2.32 -5.33
CA ASP A 91 13.25 1.22 -6.25
C ASP A 91 13.47 -0.14 -5.55
N LEU A 92 13.24 -0.23 -4.22
CA LEU A 92 13.37 -1.48 -3.47
C LEU A 92 12.44 -2.54 -4.05
N GLY A 93 12.96 -3.74 -4.36
CA GLY A 93 12.19 -4.85 -4.90
C GLY A 93 11.69 -4.65 -6.34
N MET A 94 12.07 -3.55 -7.00
CA MET A 94 11.77 -3.27 -8.42
C MET A 94 12.98 -3.58 -9.31
N ASN A 95 13.99 -2.75 -9.33
CA ASN A 95 15.27 -3.02 -10.00
C ASN A 95 16.41 -3.20 -8.99
N THR A 96 16.20 -2.83 -7.75
CA THR A 96 17.07 -3.06 -6.58
C THR A 96 16.58 -4.27 -5.81
N SER A 97 17.48 -5.14 -5.32
CA SER A 97 17.11 -6.33 -4.52
C SER A 97 16.25 -5.97 -3.32
N GLY A 98 15.08 -6.62 -3.19
CA GLY A 98 14.02 -6.27 -2.27
C GLY A 98 14.01 -6.99 -0.93
N GLY A 99 12.97 -6.69 -0.15
CA GLY A 99 12.78 -7.13 1.23
C GLY A 99 12.39 -8.60 1.42
N PHE A 100 12.15 -9.37 0.35
CA PHE A 100 11.96 -10.82 0.47
C PHE A 100 13.31 -11.53 0.63
N SER A 101 14.09 -11.06 1.58
CA SER A 101 15.49 -11.39 1.79
C SER A 101 15.89 -11.16 3.24
N GLN A 102 16.84 -11.94 3.75
CA GLN A 102 17.40 -11.73 5.09
C GLN A 102 18.26 -10.47 5.22
N PHE A 103 18.76 -9.94 4.09
CA PHE A 103 19.53 -8.70 4.06
C PHE A 103 19.16 -7.87 2.84
N ILE A 104 19.13 -6.56 3.02
CA ILE A 104 19.09 -5.56 1.95
C ILE A 104 20.20 -4.55 2.17
N ARG A 105 20.69 -3.94 1.08
CA ARG A 105 21.57 -2.77 1.13
C ARG A 105 20.93 -1.66 0.32
N VAL A 106 20.77 -0.48 0.93
CA VAL A 106 19.98 0.62 0.38
C VAL A 106 20.67 1.97 0.58
N PRO A 107 20.33 2.97 -0.24
CA PRO A 107 20.66 4.37 0.01
C PRO A 107 20.07 4.85 1.35
N GLU A 108 20.73 5.80 2.00
CA GLU A 108 20.29 6.36 3.28
C GLU A 108 18.94 7.11 3.17
N GLU A 109 18.66 7.68 2.01
CA GLU A 109 17.46 8.44 1.70
C GLU A 109 16.18 7.60 1.67
N TRP A 110 16.31 6.27 1.64
CA TRP A 110 15.18 5.35 1.66
C TRP A 110 14.80 4.89 3.07
N VAL A 111 15.68 5.17 4.06
CA VAL A 111 15.60 4.59 5.40
C VAL A 111 14.90 5.54 6.37
N VAL A 112 13.83 5.06 7.01
CA VAL A 112 13.15 5.72 8.12
C VAL A 112 13.58 5.05 9.42
N LEU A 113 14.00 5.82 10.43
CA LEU A 113 14.10 5.30 11.79
C LEU A 113 12.73 4.90 12.29
N LYS A 114 12.60 3.65 12.73
CA LYS A 114 11.32 3.15 13.22
C LYS A 114 10.89 3.94 14.47
N PRO A 115 9.68 4.53 14.50
CA PRO A 115 9.16 5.15 15.70
C PRO A 115 9.08 4.15 16.87
N ALA A 116 9.32 4.62 18.09
CA ALA A 116 9.43 3.75 19.27
C ALA A 116 8.15 2.95 19.56
N GLU A 117 6.99 3.56 19.36
CA GLU A 117 5.67 3.05 19.74
C GLU A 117 5.06 2.03 18.76
N ILE A 118 5.81 1.67 17.70
CA ILE A 118 5.44 0.63 16.74
C ILE A 118 6.55 -0.42 16.66
N SER A 119 6.21 -1.69 16.65
CA SER A 119 7.19 -2.78 16.47
C SER A 119 7.54 -2.96 14.98
N LEU A 120 8.66 -3.68 14.69
CA LEU A 120 9.01 -4.08 13.33
C LEU A 120 7.90 -4.92 12.68
N SER A 121 7.25 -5.77 13.47
CA SER A 121 6.11 -6.59 13.05
C SER A 121 4.90 -5.74 12.66
N GLU A 122 4.47 -4.82 13.53
CA GLU A 122 3.34 -3.90 13.26
C GLU A 122 3.64 -2.99 12.07
N SER A 123 4.89 -2.52 11.90
CA SER A 123 5.25 -1.70 10.74
C SER A 123 5.07 -2.46 9.42
N MET A 124 5.28 -3.79 9.39
CA MET A 124 5.07 -4.60 8.19
C MET A 124 3.64 -5.17 8.08
N ALA A 125 2.84 -5.10 9.11
CA ALA A 125 1.37 -5.19 8.99
C ALA A 125 0.83 -4.03 8.13
N LEU A 126 1.35 -2.83 8.32
CA LEU A 126 1.07 -1.65 7.50
C LEU A 126 1.79 -1.71 6.15
N GLY A 127 3.11 -1.74 6.13
CA GLY A 127 3.95 -1.70 4.92
C GLY A 127 3.63 -0.52 4.00
N THR A 128 3.96 -0.66 2.73
CA THR A 128 3.61 0.33 1.69
C THR A 128 2.10 0.55 1.58
N ALA A 129 1.27 -0.47 1.82
CA ALA A 129 -0.18 -0.31 1.76
C ALA A 129 -0.70 0.61 2.88
N GLY A 130 -0.18 0.47 4.10
CA GLY A 130 -0.49 1.37 5.20
C GLY A 130 0.05 2.79 4.97
N LEU A 131 1.30 2.92 4.52
CA LEU A 131 1.86 4.21 4.13
C LEU A 131 0.99 4.90 3.07
N THR A 132 0.57 4.19 2.03
CA THR A 132 -0.30 4.72 0.97
C THR A 132 -1.65 5.17 1.53
N ALA A 133 -2.27 4.37 2.39
CA ALA A 133 -3.52 4.71 3.05
C ALA A 133 -3.38 5.98 3.91
N GLY A 134 -2.30 6.08 4.69
CA GLY A 134 -1.97 7.26 5.48
C GLY A 134 -1.77 8.51 4.63
N LEU A 135 -1.05 8.39 3.52
CA LEU A 135 -0.87 9.48 2.55
C LEU A 135 -2.20 9.93 1.93
N CYS A 136 -3.09 8.98 1.59
CA CYS A 136 -4.43 9.29 1.09
C CYS A 136 -5.24 10.08 2.13
N VAL A 137 -5.31 9.60 3.37
CA VAL A 137 -6.03 10.27 4.46
C VAL A 137 -5.42 11.64 4.75
N ARG A 138 -4.10 11.77 4.79
CA ARG A 138 -3.40 13.05 4.92
C ARG A 138 -3.81 14.05 3.84
N LYS A 139 -3.96 13.61 2.58
CA LYS A 139 -4.45 14.46 1.48
C LYS A 139 -5.86 14.96 1.75
N LEU A 140 -6.78 14.12 2.22
CA LEU A 140 -8.14 14.50 2.55
C LEU A 140 -8.17 15.53 3.69
N LEU A 141 -7.44 15.27 4.78
CA LEU A 141 -7.36 16.16 5.94
C LEU A 141 -6.75 17.52 5.56
N ASN A 142 -5.68 17.55 4.78
CA ASN A 142 -5.03 18.78 4.30
C ASN A 142 -5.94 19.57 3.35
N HIS A 143 -6.90 18.91 2.68
CA HIS A 143 -7.94 19.54 1.86
C HIS A 143 -9.10 20.09 2.72
N GLY A 144 -9.04 19.89 4.03
CA GLY A 144 -10.07 20.36 4.97
C GLY A 144 -11.30 19.47 5.02
N ILE A 145 -11.23 18.21 4.53
CA ILE A 145 -12.32 17.23 4.69
C ILE A 145 -12.40 16.83 6.17
N LYS A 146 -13.60 16.90 6.74
CA LYS A 146 -13.86 16.64 8.16
C LYS A 146 -15.07 15.72 8.33
N PRO A 147 -15.15 14.94 9.44
CA PRO A 147 -16.23 13.99 9.69
C PRO A 147 -17.64 14.59 9.62
N GLU A 148 -17.82 15.80 10.17
CA GLU A 148 -19.11 16.47 10.22
C GLU A 148 -19.64 16.95 8.84
N MET A 149 -18.83 16.89 7.79
CA MET A 149 -19.24 17.29 6.45
C MET A 149 -20.10 16.25 5.74
N GLY A 150 -19.98 14.96 6.12
CA GLY A 150 -20.75 13.87 5.56
C GLY A 150 -19.93 12.60 5.27
N LYS A 151 -20.52 11.71 4.48
CA LYS A 151 -19.92 10.39 4.17
C LYS A 151 -18.67 10.50 3.28
N VAL A 152 -17.72 9.63 3.54
CA VAL A 152 -16.58 9.36 2.65
C VAL A 152 -16.65 7.93 2.12
N PHE A 153 -16.02 7.68 0.98
CA PHE A 153 -15.92 6.33 0.45
C PHE A 153 -14.49 5.78 0.48
N VAL A 154 -14.38 4.46 0.46
CA VAL A 154 -13.12 3.76 0.21
C VAL A 154 -13.38 2.64 -0.81
N THR A 155 -12.73 2.70 -1.98
CA THR A 155 -12.81 1.62 -2.98
C THR A 155 -11.75 0.55 -2.74
N GLY A 156 -12.01 -0.66 -3.22
CA GLY A 156 -11.10 -1.78 -2.96
C GLY A 156 -10.95 -2.07 -1.46
N ALA A 157 -12.01 -1.86 -0.69
CA ALA A 157 -12.01 -1.86 0.78
C ALA A 157 -11.50 -3.16 1.43
N THR A 158 -11.54 -4.30 0.73
CA THR A 158 -10.96 -5.58 1.19
C THR A 158 -9.49 -5.76 0.87
N GLY A 159 -8.90 -4.86 0.07
CA GLY A 159 -7.49 -4.89 -0.30
C GLY A 159 -6.60 -4.22 0.75
N GLY A 160 -5.28 -4.38 0.60
CA GLY A 160 -4.31 -3.89 1.59
C GLY A 160 -4.41 -2.40 1.89
N VAL A 161 -4.50 -1.53 0.87
CA VAL A 161 -4.65 -0.08 1.05
C VAL A 161 -6.05 0.26 1.55
N GLY A 162 -7.08 -0.33 0.93
CA GLY A 162 -8.48 -0.01 1.23
C GLY A 162 -8.85 -0.30 2.67
N ILE A 163 -8.46 -1.47 3.19
CA ILE A 163 -8.80 -1.85 4.57
C ILE A 163 -8.15 -0.92 5.60
N VAL A 164 -6.86 -0.54 5.39
CA VAL A 164 -6.17 0.38 6.30
C VAL A 164 -6.75 1.79 6.19
N ALA A 165 -7.05 2.28 4.98
CA ALA A 165 -7.68 3.59 4.78
C ALA A 165 -9.06 3.67 5.45
N MET A 166 -9.87 2.60 5.30
CA MET A 166 -11.19 2.50 5.93
C MET A 166 -11.10 2.52 7.45
N MET A 167 -10.26 1.66 8.04
CA MET A 167 -10.04 1.62 9.49
C MET A 167 -9.56 2.98 10.02
N LEU A 168 -8.62 3.62 9.32
CA LEU A 168 -8.08 4.91 9.72
C LEU A 168 -9.14 6.02 9.65
N LEU A 169 -9.90 6.11 8.57
CA LEU A 169 -10.98 7.09 8.43
C LEU A 169 -12.06 6.88 9.50
N SER A 170 -12.46 5.62 9.75
CA SER A 170 -13.41 5.29 10.82
C SER A 170 -12.88 5.71 12.20
N LYS A 171 -11.62 5.41 12.51
CA LYS A 171 -10.95 5.85 13.75
C LYS A 171 -10.96 7.38 13.92
N LEU A 172 -10.80 8.11 12.82
CA LEU A 172 -10.85 9.58 12.79
C LEU A 172 -12.29 10.14 12.85
N GLY A 173 -13.31 9.30 13.00
CA GLY A 173 -14.71 9.67 13.17
C GLY A 173 -15.49 9.87 11.87
N PHE A 174 -14.94 9.51 10.71
CA PHE A 174 -15.68 9.59 9.45
C PHE A 174 -16.72 8.47 9.32
N GLU A 175 -17.85 8.79 8.71
CA GLU A 175 -18.83 7.81 8.23
C GLU A 175 -18.34 7.24 6.89
N VAL A 176 -17.87 5.96 6.89
CA VAL A 176 -17.19 5.37 5.76
C VAL A 176 -18.09 4.39 5.02
N THR A 177 -18.33 4.63 3.72
CA THR A 177 -18.91 3.64 2.80
C THR A 177 -17.78 2.82 2.17
N ALA A 178 -17.70 1.55 2.53
CA ALA A 178 -16.73 0.61 1.96
C ALA A 178 -17.26 0.05 0.63
N ILE A 179 -16.54 0.30 -0.47
CA ILE A 179 -16.92 -0.17 -1.82
C ILE A 179 -16.04 -1.35 -2.20
N THR A 180 -16.67 -2.52 -2.41
CA THR A 180 -15.95 -3.77 -2.67
C THR A 180 -16.60 -4.60 -3.77
N GLY A 181 -15.79 -5.38 -4.51
CA GLY A 181 -16.29 -6.45 -5.38
C GLY A 181 -16.52 -7.79 -4.67
N LYS A 182 -16.19 -7.87 -3.36
CA LYS A 182 -16.29 -9.08 -2.53
C LYS A 182 -17.36 -8.90 -1.46
N MET A 183 -18.63 -8.98 -1.85
CA MET A 183 -19.77 -8.73 -0.95
C MET A 183 -19.85 -9.73 0.21
N ASP A 184 -19.28 -10.93 0.06
CA ASP A 184 -19.17 -11.92 1.14
C ASP A 184 -18.31 -11.41 2.32
N SER A 185 -17.53 -10.37 2.12
CA SER A 185 -16.72 -9.72 3.16
C SER A 185 -17.46 -8.59 3.89
N LYS A 186 -18.77 -8.41 3.69
CA LYS A 186 -19.54 -7.30 4.26
C LYS A 186 -19.43 -7.24 5.79
N GLU A 187 -19.63 -8.38 6.45
CA GLU A 187 -19.56 -8.45 7.94
C GLU A 187 -18.19 -8.04 8.44
N LEU A 188 -17.11 -8.53 7.81
CA LEU A 188 -15.74 -8.17 8.13
C LEU A 188 -15.50 -6.65 7.97
N LEU A 189 -15.97 -6.05 6.89
CA LEU A 189 -15.80 -4.61 6.66
C LEU A 189 -16.57 -3.78 7.69
N MET A 190 -17.75 -4.21 8.10
CA MET A 190 -18.52 -3.56 9.17
C MET A 190 -17.80 -3.67 10.52
N GLU A 191 -17.22 -4.83 10.84
CA GLU A 191 -16.41 -5.04 12.06
C GLU A 191 -15.20 -4.09 12.09
N TYR A 192 -14.56 -3.86 10.96
CA TYR A 192 -13.41 -2.96 10.83
C TYR A 192 -13.77 -1.47 10.63
N GLY A 193 -15.03 -1.10 10.83
CA GLY A 193 -15.46 0.28 10.98
C GLY A 193 -16.13 0.90 9.76
N ALA A 194 -16.51 0.10 8.75
CA ALA A 194 -17.39 0.61 7.70
C ALA A 194 -18.76 0.93 8.31
N SER A 195 -19.33 2.10 7.97
CA SER A 195 -20.70 2.45 8.32
C SER A 195 -21.71 1.87 7.32
N GLU A 196 -21.24 1.64 6.10
CA GLU A 196 -22.02 1.07 5.00
C GLU A 196 -21.10 0.27 4.06
N VAL A 197 -21.62 -0.79 3.45
CA VAL A 197 -20.90 -1.56 2.44
C VAL A 197 -21.73 -1.58 1.14
N ALA A 198 -21.10 -1.11 0.06
CA ALA A 198 -21.69 -1.04 -1.28
C ALA A 198 -20.95 -1.96 -2.27
N SER A 199 -21.69 -2.47 -3.25
CA SER A 199 -21.10 -3.24 -4.33
C SER A 199 -20.30 -2.33 -5.28
N ARG A 200 -19.08 -2.75 -5.66
CA ARG A 200 -18.34 -2.07 -6.72
C ARG A 200 -19.12 -2.02 -8.03
N GLN A 201 -19.95 -3.01 -8.32
CA GLN A 201 -20.76 -3.06 -9.54
C GLN A 201 -21.75 -1.89 -9.66
N ASP A 202 -22.17 -1.30 -8.54
CA ASP A 202 -23.07 -0.14 -8.54
C ASP A 202 -22.38 1.11 -9.13
N PHE A 203 -21.04 1.14 -9.13
CA PHE A 203 -20.22 2.23 -9.62
C PHE A 203 -19.40 1.85 -10.86
N ASP A 204 -19.33 0.57 -11.23
CA ASP A 204 -18.54 0.04 -12.35
C ASP A 204 -19.39 -0.02 -13.62
N GLN A 205 -19.86 1.14 -14.05
CA GLN A 205 -20.75 1.29 -15.20
C GLN A 205 -20.28 2.46 -16.04
N LYS A 206 -20.59 2.44 -17.34
CA LYS A 206 -20.38 3.59 -18.20
C LYS A 206 -21.07 4.82 -17.61
N LEU A 207 -20.33 5.92 -17.53
CA LEU A 207 -20.84 7.17 -16.97
C LEU A 207 -22.09 7.64 -17.70
N LEU A 208 -23.23 7.70 -16.99
CA LEU A 208 -24.53 8.09 -17.55
C LEU A 208 -24.77 9.61 -17.52
N SER A 209 -24.14 10.31 -16.57
CA SER A 209 -24.29 11.75 -16.42
C SER A 209 -23.01 12.37 -15.87
N PRO A 210 -22.58 13.52 -16.38
CA PRO A 210 -21.39 14.22 -15.90
C PRO A 210 -21.49 14.77 -14.48
N LEU A 211 -22.71 14.87 -13.94
CA LEU A 211 -22.99 15.17 -12.53
C LEU A 211 -24.14 14.28 -12.07
N GLN A 212 -23.91 13.57 -10.97
CA GLN A 212 -24.87 12.71 -10.31
C GLN A 212 -25.30 13.31 -8.96
N LYS A 213 -26.21 12.64 -8.24
CA LYS A 213 -26.61 13.05 -6.90
C LYS A 213 -25.36 13.08 -6.00
N SER A 214 -25.16 14.17 -5.28
CA SER A 214 -24.07 14.30 -4.31
C SER A 214 -24.29 13.35 -3.13
N ILE A 215 -23.35 12.44 -2.90
CA ILE A 215 -23.44 11.43 -1.83
C ILE A 215 -22.23 11.60 -0.89
N PHE A 216 -21.02 11.85 -1.44
CA PHE A 216 -19.78 11.81 -0.70
C PHE A 216 -19.10 13.17 -0.64
N VAL A 217 -18.50 13.49 0.50
CA VAL A 217 -17.67 14.69 0.70
C VAL A 217 -16.20 14.44 0.35
N GLY A 218 -15.82 13.19 0.15
CA GLY A 218 -14.47 12.78 -0.24
C GLY A 218 -14.33 11.27 -0.24
N GLY A 219 -13.10 10.80 -0.48
CA GLY A 219 -12.83 9.38 -0.41
C GLY A 219 -11.42 8.98 -0.83
N VAL A 220 -11.13 7.69 -0.65
CA VAL A 220 -9.90 7.05 -1.07
C VAL A 220 -10.20 6.05 -2.17
N ASP A 221 -9.56 6.22 -3.32
CA ASP A 221 -9.68 5.31 -4.44
C ASP A 221 -8.41 4.49 -4.66
N ALA A 222 -8.56 3.17 -4.55
CA ALA A 222 -7.51 2.18 -4.83
C ALA A 222 -7.84 1.31 -6.06
N VAL A 223 -8.82 1.69 -6.88
CA VAL A 223 -9.37 0.86 -7.95
C VAL A 223 -9.23 1.50 -9.33
N GLY A 224 -9.51 2.80 -9.46
CA GLY A 224 -9.45 3.53 -10.74
C GLY A 224 -10.62 3.23 -11.69
N GLY A 225 -10.40 3.51 -12.97
CA GLY A 225 -11.34 3.20 -14.06
C GLY A 225 -12.69 3.90 -13.95
N ASP A 226 -13.74 3.22 -14.43
CA ASP A 226 -15.11 3.75 -14.42
C ASP A 226 -15.66 3.93 -13.00
N VAL A 227 -15.19 3.15 -12.04
CA VAL A 227 -15.54 3.30 -10.61
C VAL A 227 -15.15 4.69 -10.11
N LEU A 228 -13.88 5.10 -10.32
CA LEU A 228 -13.41 6.43 -9.93
C LEU A 228 -14.15 7.53 -10.69
N SER A 229 -14.42 7.32 -11.99
CA SER A 229 -15.17 8.27 -12.82
C SER A 229 -16.57 8.54 -12.29
N ASN A 230 -17.30 7.51 -11.89
CA ASN A 230 -18.64 7.63 -11.29
C ASN A 230 -18.61 8.26 -9.91
N LEU A 231 -17.63 7.92 -9.08
CA LEU A 231 -17.47 8.49 -7.74
C LEU A 231 -17.14 9.99 -7.81
N LEU A 232 -16.30 10.44 -8.73
CA LEU A 232 -16.04 11.86 -8.99
C LEU A 232 -17.34 12.63 -9.28
N CYS A 233 -18.20 12.06 -10.11
CA CYS A 233 -19.48 12.68 -10.46
C CYS A 233 -20.52 12.64 -9.31
N SER A 234 -20.32 11.80 -8.30
CA SER A 234 -21.20 11.60 -7.15
C SER A 234 -20.74 12.35 -5.89
N THR A 235 -19.68 13.16 -5.98
CA THR A 235 -19.17 13.95 -4.85
C THR A 235 -19.88 15.30 -4.70
N SER A 236 -19.87 15.82 -3.49
CA SER A 236 -20.43 17.13 -3.14
C SER A 236 -19.47 18.27 -3.50
N GLN A 237 -19.89 19.50 -3.23
CA GLN A 237 -19.04 20.68 -3.42
C GLN A 237 -17.80 20.63 -2.54
N ARG A 238 -16.65 21.00 -3.12
CA ARG A 238 -15.32 21.05 -2.46
C ARG A 238 -14.85 19.71 -1.91
N ALA A 239 -15.37 18.60 -2.47
CA ALA A 239 -14.90 17.27 -2.13
C ALA A 239 -13.45 17.06 -2.59
N ALA A 240 -12.75 16.17 -1.89
CA ALA A 240 -11.43 15.70 -2.28
C ALA A 240 -11.40 14.16 -2.38
N ILE A 241 -10.80 13.64 -3.44
CA ILE A 241 -10.59 12.21 -3.64
C ILE A 241 -9.10 11.95 -3.75
N ALA A 242 -8.56 11.08 -2.91
CA ALA A 242 -7.19 10.60 -3.01
C ALA A 242 -7.16 9.31 -3.85
N CYS A 243 -6.43 9.32 -4.96
CA CYS A 243 -6.35 8.22 -5.91
C CYS A 243 -4.95 7.59 -5.87
N CYS A 244 -4.87 6.27 -5.66
CA CYS A 244 -3.60 5.54 -5.55
C CYS A 244 -3.58 4.19 -6.27
N GLY A 245 -4.67 3.77 -6.92
CA GLY A 245 -4.76 2.45 -7.54
C GLY A 245 -5.39 2.45 -8.94
N MET A 246 -5.18 1.34 -9.67
CA MET A 246 -5.62 1.17 -11.05
C MET A 246 -6.09 -0.27 -11.36
N VAL A 247 -6.58 -0.98 -10.35
CA VAL A 247 -6.92 -2.42 -10.48
C VAL A 247 -8.08 -2.65 -11.45
N ASN A 248 -8.99 -1.68 -11.59
CA ASN A 248 -10.14 -1.72 -12.50
C ASN A 248 -9.91 -0.93 -13.81
N GLY A 249 -8.69 -0.48 -14.06
CA GLY A 249 -8.33 0.25 -15.27
C GLY A 249 -7.54 1.52 -14.99
N THR A 250 -6.89 2.02 -16.05
CA THR A 250 -6.03 3.20 -16.01
C THR A 250 -6.73 4.45 -16.58
N ASP A 251 -7.83 4.25 -17.30
CA ASP A 251 -8.53 5.35 -17.95
C ASP A 251 -9.46 6.06 -16.96
N LEU A 252 -9.52 7.39 -17.08
CA LEU A 252 -10.41 8.23 -16.29
C LEU A 252 -11.42 8.91 -17.24
N ASN A 253 -12.55 8.26 -17.46
CA ASN A 253 -13.60 8.73 -18.36
C ASN A 253 -14.56 9.67 -17.60
N THR A 254 -14.21 10.94 -17.46
CA THR A 254 -15.02 11.95 -16.78
C THR A 254 -15.13 13.24 -17.60
N SER A 255 -15.96 14.17 -17.13
CA SER A 255 -16.06 15.51 -17.69
C SER A 255 -15.40 16.55 -16.80
N ILE A 256 -15.29 17.78 -17.27
CA ILE A 256 -14.76 18.90 -16.47
C ILE A 256 -15.77 19.37 -15.41
N PHE A 257 -17.05 18.99 -15.47
CA PHE A 257 -18.11 19.50 -14.62
C PHE A 257 -17.91 19.26 -13.11
N PRO A 258 -17.51 18.09 -12.62
CA PRO A 258 -17.19 17.91 -11.19
C PRO A 258 -16.19 18.95 -10.69
N PHE A 259 -15.20 19.27 -11.48
CA PHE A 259 -14.12 20.20 -11.13
C PHE A 259 -14.58 21.64 -11.11
N ILE A 260 -15.23 22.13 -12.17
CA ILE A 260 -15.59 23.56 -12.28
C ILE A 260 -16.91 23.93 -11.59
N LEU A 261 -17.88 23.00 -11.49
CA LEU A 261 -19.19 23.30 -10.91
C LEU A 261 -19.28 22.92 -9.43
N ARG A 262 -18.46 21.96 -8.97
CA ARG A 262 -18.42 21.52 -7.58
C ARG A 262 -17.07 21.79 -6.90
N GLY A 263 -16.04 22.19 -7.64
CA GLY A 263 -14.71 22.42 -7.08
C GLY A 263 -14.10 21.16 -6.51
N VAL A 264 -14.40 19.99 -7.10
CA VAL A 264 -13.83 18.70 -6.67
C VAL A 264 -12.34 18.68 -6.96
N THR A 265 -11.56 18.12 -6.05
CA THR A 265 -10.13 17.90 -6.25
C THR A 265 -9.84 16.41 -6.33
N LEU A 266 -9.15 15.98 -7.39
CA LEU A 266 -8.55 14.65 -7.49
C LEU A 266 -7.07 14.74 -7.12
N CYS A 267 -6.69 14.11 -6.02
CA CYS A 267 -5.34 14.11 -5.48
C CYS A 267 -4.64 12.80 -5.84
N GLY A 268 -3.61 12.84 -6.68
CA GLY A 268 -2.73 11.69 -6.91
C GLY A 268 -1.90 11.38 -5.67
N VAL A 269 -1.68 10.10 -5.40
CA VAL A 269 -0.83 9.61 -4.30
C VAL A 269 0.19 8.64 -4.86
N ASP A 270 1.44 9.09 -4.94
CA ASP A 270 2.62 8.27 -5.23
C ASP A 270 3.36 7.98 -3.92
N SER A 271 3.14 6.80 -3.35
CA SER A 271 3.79 6.40 -2.10
C SER A 271 5.22 5.93 -2.30
N ALA A 272 5.62 5.58 -3.52
CA ALA A 272 6.96 5.11 -3.81
C ALA A 272 7.98 6.26 -3.72
N GLU A 273 7.72 7.35 -4.44
CA GLU A 273 8.65 8.49 -4.56
C GLU A 273 8.30 9.67 -3.62
N THR A 274 7.40 9.45 -2.65
CA THR A 274 7.09 10.45 -1.62
C THR A 274 8.36 10.82 -0.85
N GLU A 275 8.55 12.11 -0.59
CA GLU A 275 9.65 12.67 0.20
C GLU A 275 9.78 11.97 1.56
N LEU A 276 11.03 11.71 1.98
CA LEU A 276 11.32 10.97 3.21
C LEU A 276 10.67 11.61 4.45
N SER A 277 10.72 12.94 4.55
CA SER A 277 10.10 13.69 5.65
C SER A 277 8.59 13.46 5.78
N ILE A 278 7.89 13.30 4.65
CA ILE A 278 6.45 12.98 4.64
C ILE A 278 6.22 11.52 5.04
N LYS A 279 7.08 10.60 4.60
CA LYS A 279 7.02 9.19 5.06
C LYS A 279 7.25 9.12 6.57
N GLU A 280 8.23 9.83 7.12
CA GLU A 280 8.50 9.91 8.56
C GLU A 280 7.30 10.47 9.34
N GLU A 281 6.65 11.53 8.85
CA GLU A 281 5.42 12.08 9.43
C GLU A 281 4.30 11.03 9.49
N VAL A 282 4.06 10.31 8.39
CA VAL A 282 3.01 9.27 8.34
C VAL A 282 3.33 8.10 9.28
N TRP A 283 4.58 7.65 9.33
CA TRP A 283 5.00 6.59 10.27
C TRP A 283 4.88 7.04 11.73
N SER A 284 5.23 8.31 12.03
CA SER A 284 5.01 8.89 13.35
C SER A 284 3.54 8.92 13.73
N ASN A 285 2.66 9.30 12.81
CA ASN A 285 1.22 9.29 13.06
C ASN A 285 0.70 7.87 13.35
N PHE A 286 1.11 6.85 12.60
CA PHE A 286 0.73 5.45 12.85
C PHE A 286 1.26 4.91 14.18
N SER A 287 2.32 5.46 14.71
CA SER A 287 2.81 5.11 16.04
C SER A 287 2.04 5.80 17.19
N ASN A 288 1.22 6.81 16.88
CA ASN A 288 0.47 7.63 17.83
C ASN A 288 -1.04 7.63 17.52
N ASP A 289 -1.57 8.78 17.06
CA ASP A 289 -3.01 9.01 16.90
C ASP A 289 -3.68 8.10 15.86
N TRP A 290 -2.92 7.62 14.88
CA TRP A 290 -3.41 6.72 13.82
C TRP A 290 -3.17 5.25 14.12
N LYS A 291 -2.75 4.88 15.32
CA LYS A 291 -2.47 3.47 15.67
C LYS A 291 -3.72 2.61 15.53
N LEU A 292 -3.64 1.53 14.74
CA LEU A 292 -4.73 0.60 14.43
C LEU A 292 -4.50 -0.72 15.14
N ASN A 293 -4.94 -0.84 16.38
CA ASN A 293 -4.71 -2.04 17.20
C ASN A 293 -5.39 -3.29 16.62
N GLU A 294 -6.56 -3.13 16.00
CA GLU A 294 -7.36 -4.20 15.42
C GLU A 294 -6.77 -4.72 14.09
N LEU A 295 -5.79 -4.02 13.50
CA LEU A 295 -5.18 -4.43 12.23
C LEU A 295 -4.53 -5.81 12.32
N GLU A 296 -3.94 -6.16 13.47
CA GLU A 296 -3.31 -7.48 13.71
C GLU A 296 -4.28 -8.64 13.52
N ASN A 297 -5.57 -8.46 13.77
CA ASN A 297 -6.60 -9.50 13.58
C ASN A 297 -6.80 -9.86 12.10
N ASN A 298 -6.28 -9.04 11.18
CA ASN A 298 -6.44 -9.18 9.73
C ASN A 298 -5.11 -9.46 9.01
N ILE A 299 -4.08 -9.87 9.75
CA ILE A 299 -2.76 -10.17 9.22
C ILE A 299 -2.57 -11.68 9.10
N LYS A 300 -2.24 -12.13 7.89
CA LYS A 300 -1.70 -13.47 7.66
C LYS A 300 -0.18 -13.40 7.71
N GLU A 301 0.45 -14.06 8.67
CA GLU A 301 1.91 -14.17 8.72
C GLU A 301 2.38 -15.44 8.00
N VAL A 302 3.40 -15.31 7.15
CA VAL A 302 3.98 -16.40 6.37
C VAL A 302 5.51 -16.29 6.34
N GLY A 303 6.20 -17.38 5.99
CA GLY A 303 7.64 -17.38 5.73
C GLY A 303 7.98 -17.18 4.24
N LEU A 304 9.28 -17.03 3.93
CA LEU A 304 9.76 -16.87 2.54
C LEU A 304 9.35 -18.06 1.64
N SER A 305 9.27 -19.27 2.16
CA SER A 305 8.91 -20.48 1.42
C SER A 305 7.44 -20.49 0.98
N ASP A 306 6.57 -19.76 1.67
CA ASP A 306 5.13 -19.73 1.40
C ASP A 306 4.78 -18.66 0.37
N LEU A 307 5.68 -17.69 0.13
CA LEU A 307 5.44 -16.53 -0.74
C LEU A 307 4.98 -16.87 -2.16
N PRO A 308 5.52 -17.90 -2.86
CA PRO A 308 5.06 -18.19 -4.21
C PRO A 308 3.53 -18.44 -4.29
N LYS A 309 2.97 -19.13 -3.28
CA LYS A 309 1.52 -19.37 -3.17
C LYS A 309 0.75 -18.08 -2.93
N GLU A 310 1.25 -17.22 -2.08
CA GLU A 310 0.60 -15.94 -1.76
C GLU A 310 0.67 -14.96 -2.94
N ILE A 311 1.77 -14.97 -3.69
CA ILE A 311 1.93 -14.24 -4.95
C ILE A 311 0.84 -14.65 -5.96
N ASP A 312 0.60 -15.94 -6.12
CA ASP A 312 -0.47 -16.43 -7.00
C ASP A 312 -1.86 -15.99 -6.52
N THR A 313 -2.08 -15.98 -5.22
CA THR A 313 -3.36 -15.59 -4.61
C THR A 313 -3.67 -14.11 -4.86
N ILE A 314 -2.68 -13.23 -4.66
CA ILE A 314 -2.88 -11.79 -4.86
C ILE A 314 -3.07 -11.44 -6.35
N LEU A 315 -2.34 -12.11 -7.26
CA LEU A 315 -2.50 -11.92 -8.71
C LEU A 315 -3.90 -12.31 -9.21
N LYS A 316 -4.53 -13.31 -8.57
CA LYS A 316 -5.92 -13.69 -8.84
C LYS A 316 -6.95 -12.76 -8.20
N GLY A 317 -6.52 -11.71 -7.48
CA GLY A 317 -7.41 -10.80 -6.77
C GLY A 317 -8.16 -11.44 -5.58
N GLN A 318 -7.70 -12.60 -5.09
CA GLN A 318 -8.36 -13.37 -4.04
C GLN A 318 -7.92 -12.99 -2.61
N GLN A 319 -6.83 -12.25 -2.48
CA GLN A 319 -6.34 -11.80 -1.18
C GLN A 319 -7.35 -10.87 -0.49
N ILE A 320 -7.55 -11.08 0.81
CA ILE A 320 -8.25 -10.19 1.74
C ILE A 320 -7.27 -9.80 2.84
N GLY A 321 -7.27 -8.53 3.24
CA GLY A 321 -6.37 -8.04 4.28
C GLY A 321 -4.91 -7.95 3.86
N ARG A 322 -4.02 -8.14 4.84
CA ARG A 322 -2.58 -7.97 4.70
C ARG A 322 -1.84 -9.29 4.89
N ILE A 323 -0.72 -9.43 4.19
CA ILE A 323 0.23 -10.53 4.39
C ILE A 323 1.55 -9.95 4.86
N ARG A 324 1.97 -10.36 6.05
CA ARG A 324 3.28 -10.07 6.64
C ARG A 324 4.20 -11.27 6.43
N ILE A 325 5.43 -10.99 6.06
CA ILE A 325 6.44 -12.02 5.85
C ILE A 325 7.43 -11.97 7.00
N LYS A 326 7.56 -13.06 7.72
CA LYS A 326 8.63 -13.25 8.71
C LYS A 326 9.87 -13.81 8.01
N ILE A 327 10.98 -13.11 8.15
CA ILE A 327 12.25 -13.42 7.46
C ILE A 327 13.17 -14.25 8.35
#